data_c0142ed170ec8c18f5f14cd5c1fb681e
#
_entry.id   c0142ed170ec8c18f5f14cd5c1fb681e
#
_cell.length_a   1.000
_cell.length_b   1.000
_cell.length_c   1.000
_cell.angle_alpha   90.00
_cell.angle_beta   90.00
_cell.angle_gamma   90.00
#
_symmetry.space_group_name_H-M   'P 1'
#
loop_
_entity.id
_entity.type
_entity.pdbx_description
1 polymer ?
#
loop_
_entity_poly.entity_id
_entity_poly.type
_entity_poly.pdbx_seq_one_letter_code
_entity_poly.pdbx_strand_id
1 'polypeptide(L)'
;MPGIRDVTLIPKQPFMVELSSNYYKYVVNAFGISHFYSFFVKDTDTISISVPDGCIDMMIHYNKSRTCVGADFYGTDLLPHSMKVFKGCTHFGVRFLPGYVPAFVDASMPEMIDRIIPFPEIAKGRDLPAIVAEQDQFMDQIGAFMQFYLKYYEKSVYDPYRTKFGLIAEIVKAYGNIRVEELSERTNYSVSYIDKIFLHEIGISPKSFSNILRFQWTLNKMVVSPEKRVDYNSIIADLGYYDQSHFIREFKKYSKYTPSKYIAELFHKDYNNRLVILTAPTHNI
;
A
#
# COMPACT_ATOMS: atom_id res chain seq x y z
N MET A 1 19.00 -21.49 16.04
CA MET A 1 19.14 -20.19 15.36
C MET A 1 17.95 -19.35 15.76
N PRO A 2 18.07 -18.12 16.28
CA PRO A 2 16.91 -17.31 16.62
C PRO A 2 16.18 -16.98 15.33
N GLY A 3 14.85 -17.21 15.33
CA GLY A 3 13.98 -17.07 14.15
C GLY A 3 14.12 -15.70 13.53
N ILE A 4 14.33 -15.68 12.23
CA ILE A 4 14.15 -14.50 11.38
C ILE A 4 12.70 -14.12 11.56
N ARG A 5 12.41 -13.07 12.34
CA ARG A 5 11.11 -12.43 12.32
C ARG A 5 10.93 -11.93 10.88
N ASP A 6 9.96 -12.48 10.17
CA ASP A 6 9.64 -12.03 8.82
C ASP A 6 9.39 -10.54 8.86
N VAL A 7 10.31 -9.78 8.26
CA VAL A 7 10.21 -8.32 8.17
C VAL A 7 9.10 -8.02 7.16
N THR A 8 7.95 -7.64 7.66
CA THR A 8 6.78 -7.35 6.85
C THR A 8 6.56 -5.85 6.77
N LEU A 9 6.57 -5.31 5.57
CA LEU A 9 6.15 -3.94 5.32
C LEU A 9 4.63 -3.89 5.15
N ILE A 10 3.96 -3.13 6.01
CA ILE A 10 2.54 -2.78 5.84
C ILE A 10 2.48 -1.35 5.31
N PRO A 11 2.16 -1.16 4.02
CA PRO A 11 2.10 0.16 3.41
C PRO A 11 1.11 1.08 4.10
N LYS A 12 1.46 2.38 4.19
CA LYS A 12 0.67 3.41 4.86
C LYS A 12 0.21 4.49 3.89
N GLN A 13 -1.05 4.86 4.03
CA GLN A 13 -1.68 6.01 3.35
C GLN A 13 -2.28 6.93 4.42
N PRO A 14 -1.46 7.72 5.11
CA PRO A 14 -1.90 8.45 6.29
C PRO A 14 -2.97 9.50 5.99
N PHE A 15 -2.89 10.15 4.83
CA PHE A 15 -3.87 11.17 4.46
C PHE A 15 -5.25 10.60 4.09
N MET A 16 -5.34 9.30 3.74
CA MET A 16 -6.64 8.63 3.56
C MET A 16 -7.37 8.44 4.89
N VAL A 17 -6.63 8.18 5.96
CA VAL A 17 -7.20 8.02 7.30
C VAL A 17 -7.88 9.30 7.78
N GLU A 18 -7.37 10.46 7.35
CA GLU A 18 -7.89 11.77 7.72
C GLU A 18 -9.23 12.12 7.06
N LEU A 19 -9.64 11.42 5.99
CA LEU A 19 -10.89 11.68 5.27
C LEU A 19 -12.13 11.29 6.05
N SER A 20 -12.01 10.44 7.05
CA SER A 20 -13.14 9.91 7.80
C SER A 20 -12.95 10.02 9.32
N SER A 21 -14.05 9.90 10.06
CA SER A 21 -13.98 9.76 11.50
C SER A 21 -13.49 8.38 11.94
N ASN A 22 -13.74 7.35 11.14
CA ASN A 22 -13.29 5.98 11.37
C ASN A 22 -12.75 5.40 10.07
N TYR A 23 -11.51 4.95 10.10
CA TYR A 23 -10.85 4.22 9.02
C TYR A 23 -10.59 2.80 9.50
N TYR A 24 -11.38 1.86 9.01
CA TYR A 24 -11.24 0.45 9.34
C TYR A 24 -10.14 -0.18 8.49
N LYS A 25 -9.28 -0.97 9.12
CA LYS A 25 -8.20 -1.69 8.46
C LYS A 25 -8.13 -3.13 8.96
N TYR A 26 -8.12 -4.11 8.06
CA TYR A 26 -7.93 -5.52 8.35
C TYR A 26 -6.68 -6.03 7.64
N VAL A 27 -5.63 -6.35 8.41
CA VAL A 27 -4.35 -6.80 7.86
C VAL A 27 -4.41 -8.30 7.56
N VAL A 28 -4.08 -8.66 6.32
CA VAL A 28 -4.07 -10.05 5.83
C VAL A 28 -2.64 -10.54 5.63
N ASN A 29 -1.83 -9.77 4.91
CA ASN A 29 -0.46 -10.09 4.51
C ASN A 29 -0.28 -11.53 3.96
N ALA A 30 -1.24 -11.98 3.18
CA ALA A 30 -1.30 -13.28 2.54
C ALA A 30 -2.03 -13.20 1.19
N PHE A 31 -1.89 -14.20 0.35
CA PHE A 31 -2.58 -14.29 -0.95
C PHE A 31 -2.28 -13.12 -1.90
N GLY A 32 -1.13 -12.45 -1.78
CA GLY A 32 -0.86 -11.23 -2.54
C GLY A 32 -1.57 -9.97 -2.01
N ILE A 33 -2.36 -10.08 -0.94
CA ILE A 33 -3.09 -8.98 -0.31
C ILE A 33 -2.32 -8.50 0.92
N SER A 34 -2.08 -7.19 1.01
CA SER A 34 -1.55 -6.54 2.20
C SER A 34 -2.64 -6.37 3.26
N HIS A 35 -3.71 -5.68 2.92
CA HIS A 35 -4.82 -5.43 3.83
C HIS A 35 -6.08 -4.98 3.10
N PHE A 36 -7.21 -5.13 3.77
CA PHE A 36 -8.47 -4.48 3.43
C PHE A 36 -8.65 -3.21 4.24
N TYR A 37 -9.41 -2.26 3.71
CA TYR A 37 -9.76 -1.05 4.44
C TYR A 37 -11.16 -0.55 4.03
N SER A 38 -11.80 0.21 4.94
CA SER A 38 -13.06 0.87 4.65
C SER A 38 -13.16 2.19 5.41
N PHE A 39 -13.70 3.22 4.74
CA PHE A 39 -13.91 4.54 5.34
C PHE A 39 -15.06 5.28 4.64
N PHE A 40 -15.71 6.15 5.39
CA PHE A 40 -16.81 6.99 4.87
C PHE A 40 -16.32 8.42 4.70
N VAL A 41 -16.49 8.98 3.50
CA VAL A 41 -16.16 10.37 3.20
C VAL A 41 -17.38 11.25 3.43
N LYS A 42 -17.29 12.18 4.40
CA LYS A 42 -18.31 13.19 4.62
C LYS A 42 -18.34 14.17 3.43
N ASP A 43 -19.43 14.95 3.37
CA ASP A 43 -19.69 15.95 2.31
C ASP A 43 -18.80 17.20 2.47
N THR A 44 -17.49 16.99 2.61
CA THR A 44 -16.48 18.05 2.78
C THR A 44 -15.54 18.08 1.58
N ASP A 45 -15.08 19.28 1.21
CA ASP A 45 -14.11 19.49 0.12
C ASP A 45 -12.66 19.13 0.51
N THR A 46 -12.48 18.09 1.29
CA THR A 46 -11.15 17.68 1.73
C THR A 46 -10.45 16.92 0.59
N ILE A 47 -9.35 17.48 0.11
CA ILE A 47 -8.47 16.82 -0.86
C ILE A 47 -7.57 15.86 -0.08
N SER A 48 -7.62 14.58 -0.40
CA SER A 48 -6.65 13.62 0.09
C SER A 48 -5.43 13.52 -0.83
N ILE A 49 -4.33 13.11 -0.26
CA ILE A 49 -3.08 12.86 -0.97
C ILE A 49 -2.76 11.37 -0.87
N SER A 50 -2.63 10.69 -2.01
CA SER A 50 -1.99 9.39 -2.09
C SER A 50 -0.48 9.56 -2.05
N VAL A 51 0.21 8.71 -1.31
CA VAL A 51 1.68 8.70 -1.26
C VAL A 51 2.22 7.40 -1.86
N PRO A 52 3.40 7.43 -2.50
CA PRO A 52 3.99 6.25 -3.11
C PRO A 52 4.22 5.12 -2.09
N ASP A 53 3.84 3.88 -2.47
CA ASP A 53 4.02 2.69 -1.62
C ASP A 53 4.37 1.40 -2.39
N GLY A 54 4.44 1.48 -3.72
CA GLY A 54 4.76 0.33 -4.57
C GLY A 54 3.61 -0.66 -4.75
N CYS A 55 2.42 -0.32 -4.29
CA CYS A 55 1.21 -1.15 -4.34
C CYS A 55 0.24 -0.71 -5.43
N ILE A 56 -0.71 -1.57 -5.72
CA ILE A 56 -1.95 -1.21 -6.39
C ILE A 56 -3.12 -1.42 -5.42
N ASP A 57 -4.16 -0.62 -5.60
CA ASP A 57 -5.42 -0.75 -4.85
C ASP A 57 -6.58 -1.02 -5.79
N MET A 58 -7.54 -1.81 -5.34
CA MET A 58 -8.89 -1.83 -5.87
C MET A 58 -9.79 -1.14 -4.85
N MET A 59 -10.58 -0.16 -5.30
CA MET A 59 -11.50 0.56 -4.42
C MET A 59 -12.91 0.58 -5.01
N ILE A 60 -13.88 0.21 -4.19
CA ILE A 60 -15.31 0.21 -4.51
C ILE A 60 -15.95 1.36 -3.76
N HIS A 61 -16.78 2.15 -4.45
CA HIS A 61 -17.48 3.30 -3.92
C HIS A 61 -18.98 3.01 -3.90
N TYR A 62 -19.63 3.20 -2.76
CA TYR A 62 -21.07 2.98 -2.64
C TYR A 62 -21.74 4.02 -1.73
N ASN A 63 -22.98 4.33 -2.04
CA ASN A 63 -23.78 5.29 -1.29
C ASN A 63 -24.39 4.67 -0.02
N LYS A 64 -25.15 5.47 0.74
CA LYS A 64 -25.83 5.01 1.97
C LYS A 64 -26.86 3.89 1.73
N SER A 65 -27.43 3.79 0.54
CA SER A 65 -28.35 2.72 0.14
C SER A 65 -27.62 1.47 -0.37
N ARG A 66 -26.33 1.35 -0.16
CA ARG A 66 -25.48 0.24 -0.61
C ARG A 66 -25.42 0.07 -2.14
N THR A 67 -25.85 1.08 -2.90
CA THR A 67 -25.70 1.07 -4.35
C THR A 67 -24.26 1.40 -4.72
N CYS A 68 -23.59 0.53 -5.47
CA CYS A 68 -22.27 0.80 -6.04
C CYS A 68 -22.39 1.95 -7.04
N VAL A 69 -21.59 3.00 -6.82
CA VAL A 69 -21.53 4.19 -7.69
C VAL A 69 -20.26 4.22 -8.53
N GLY A 70 -19.34 3.30 -8.29
CA GLY A 70 -18.11 3.13 -9.06
C GLY A 70 -17.15 2.17 -8.39
N ALA A 71 -16.23 1.66 -9.19
CA ALA A 71 -15.09 0.90 -8.71
C ALA A 71 -13.90 1.17 -9.63
N ASP A 72 -12.74 1.43 -9.02
CA ASP A 72 -11.54 1.81 -9.73
C ASP A 72 -10.33 1.02 -9.20
N PHE A 73 -9.36 0.79 -10.08
CA PHE A 73 -8.00 0.43 -9.71
C PHE A 73 -7.13 1.67 -9.65
N TYR A 74 -6.38 1.78 -8.57
CA TYR A 74 -5.36 2.80 -8.36
C TYR A 74 -4.01 2.12 -8.52
N GLY A 75 -3.27 2.52 -9.53
CA GLY A 75 -1.94 1.98 -9.79
C GLY A 75 -0.90 2.50 -8.80
N THR A 76 0.32 2.02 -8.97
CA THR A 76 1.46 2.49 -8.17
C THR A 76 1.80 3.92 -8.48
N ASP A 77 1.75 4.78 -7.47
CA ASP A 77 2.16 6.17 -7.59
C ASP A 77 3.69 6.32 -7.51
N LEU A 78 4.27 7.13 -8.37
CA LEU A 78 5.69 7.50 -8.30
C LEU A 78 5.92 8.75 -7.45
N LEU A 79 4.94 9.65 -7.42
CA LEU A 79 4.93 10.87 -6.65
C LEU A 79 3.57 11.08 -5.99
N PRO A 80 3.48 11.86 -4.90
CA PRO A 80 2.20 12.15 -4.25
C PRO A 80 1.27 12.89 -5.19
N HIS A 81 0.03 12.43 -5.30
CA HIS A 81 -1.00 13.11 -6.08
C HIS A 81 -2.32 13.21 -5.32
N SER A 82 -3.22 14.06 -5.83
CA SER A 82 -4.55 14.21 -5.27
C SER A 82 -5.41 13.01 -5.62
N MET A 83 -6.03 12.42 -4.59
CA MET A 83 -6.87 11.24 -4.73
C MET A 83 -8.31 11.63 -5.04
N LYS A 84 -8.93 10.95 -6.01
CA LYS A 84 -10.36 11.03 -6.26
C LYS A 84 -11.13 10.38 -5.11
N VAL A 85 -12.03 11.12 -4.49
CA VAL A 85 -12.94 10.62 -3.47
C VAL A 85 -14.38 10.96 -3.83
N PHE A 86 -15.30 10.03 -3.56
CA PHE A 86 -16.74 10.25 -3.78
C PHE A 86 -17.37 10.71 -2.48
N LYS A 87 -17.83 11.96 -2.46
CA LYS A 87 -18.49 12.57 -1.30
C LYS A 87 -19.81 11.86 -0.97
N GLY A 88 -20.09 11.69 0.32
CA GLY A 88 -21.30 11.00 0.79
C GLY A 88 -21.27 9.49 0.58
N CYS A 89 -20.11 8.93 0.17
CA CYS A 89 -19.94 7.51 -0.09
C CYS A 89 -19.05 6.82 0.94
N THR A 90 -19.29 5.55 1.13
CA THR A 90 -18.35 4.63 1.77
C THR A 90 -17.43 4.06 0.69
N HIS A 91 -16.18 3.89 1.05
CA HIS A 91 -15.15 3.30 0.23
C HIS A 91 -14.71 1.98 0.88
N PHE A 92 -14.76 0.91 0.12
CA PHE A 92 -14.16 -0.38 0.47
C PHE A 92 -12.95 -0.59 -0.43
N GLY A 93 -11.79 -0.85 0.16
CA GLY A 93 -10.55 -1.01 -0.59
C GLY A 93 -9.81 -2.30 -0.27
N VAL A 94 -9.12 -2.81 -1.28
CA VAL A 94 -8.19 -3.94 -1.19
C VAL A 94 -6.84 -3.45 -1.67
N ARG A 95 -5.84 -3.43 -0.77
CA ARG A 95 -4.46 -3.12 -1.12
C ARG A 95 -3.67 -4.39 -1.33
N PHE A 96 -3.09 -4.52 -2.51
CA PHE A 96 -2.24 -5.65 -2.84
C PHE A 96 -0.80 -5.41 -2.35
N LEU A 97 -0.02 -6.49 -2.23
CA LEU A 97 1.39 -6.38 -1.84
C LEU A 97 2.21 -5.66 -2.93
N PRO A 98 3.31 -4.99 -2.56
CA PRO A 98 4.18 -4.32 -3.51
C PRO A 98 4.59 -5.24 -4.67
N GLY A 99 4.42 -4.75 -5.90
CA GLY A 99 4.74 -5.50 -7.12
C GLY A 99 3.76 -6.61 -7.49
N TYR A 100 2.65 -6.78 -6.79
CA TYR A 100 1.66 -7.81 -7.08
C TYR A 100 0.47 -7.25 -7.86
N VAL A 101 0.09 -7.96 -8.94
CA VAL A 101 -1.15 -7.73 -9.71
C VAL A 101 -1.99 -8.99 -9.62
N PRO A 102 -3.26 -8.92 -9.18
CA PRO A 102 -4.11 -10.10 -9.04
C PRO A 102 -4.52 -10.69 -10.39
N ALA A 103 -4.66 -12.02 -10.47
CA ALA A 103 -4.92 -12.76 -11.72
C ALA A 103 -6.27 -12.46 -12.39
N PHE A 104 -7.18 -11.79 -11.72
CA PHE A 104 -8.44 -11.33 -12.32
C PHE A 104 -8.32 -9.97 -13.03
N VAL A 105 -7.14 -9.32 -12.95
CA VAL A 105 -6.82 -8.05 -13.62
C VAL A 105 -6.07 -8.33 -14.90
N ASP A 106 -6.57 -7.81 -16.01
CA ASP A 106 -5.99 -7.90 -17.34
C ASP A 106 -5.19 -6.62 -17.66
N ALA A 107 -4.19 -6.36 -16.83
CA ALA A 107 -3.22 -5.28 -17.01
C ALA A 107 -1.93 -5.64 -16.27
N SER A 108 -0.80 -5.21 -16.80
CA SER A 108 0.49 -5.31 -16.14
C SER A 108 0.71 -4.15 -15.18
N MET A 109 1.62 -4.30 -14.22
CA MET A 109 1.95 -3.22 -13.30
C MET A 109 2.50 -1.96 -13.99
N PRO A 110 3.38 -2.06 -15.01
CA PRO A 110 3.81 -0.90 -15.79
C PRO A 110 2.68 -0.10 -16.45
N GLU A 111 1.61 -0.78 -16.89
CA GLU A 111 0.45 -0.12 -17.50
C GLU A 111 -0.41 0.64 -16.48
N MET A 112 -0.25 0.35 -15.20
CA MET A 112 -1.02 0.94 -14.11
C MET A 112 -0.29 2.09 -13.40
N ILE A 113 0.99 2.35 -13.70
CA ILE A 113 1.78 3.41 -13.02
C ILE A 113 1.11 4.78 -13.20
N ASP A 114 0.94 5.51 -12.09
CA ASP A 114 0.34 6.85 -12.02
C ASP A 114 -1.05 6.93 -12.70
N ARG A 115 -1.80 5.81 -12.75
CA ARG A 115 -3.11 5.75 -13.40
C ARG A 115 -4.21 5.31 -12.45
N ILE A 116 -5.40 5.86 -12.67
CA ILE A 116 -6.66 5.38 -12.12
C ILE A 116 -7.44 4.77 -13.28
N ILE A 117 -7.78 3.49 -13.20
CA ILE A 117 -8.42 2.74 -14.28
C ILE A 117 -9.75 2.19 -13.76
N PRO A 118 -10.87 2.48 -14.43
CA PRO A 118 -12.17 1.91 -14.04
C PRO A 118 -12.13 0.37 -14.00
N PHE A 119 -12.70 -0.22 -12.95
CA PHE A 119 -12.71 -1.67 -12.72
C PHE A 119 -13.20 -2.45 -13.97
N PRO A 120 -14.29 -2.07 -14.65
CA PRO A 120 -14.81 -2.86 -15.76
C PRO A 120 -13.93 -2.84 -17.03
N GLU A 121 -12.92 -1.97 -17.09
CA GLU A 121 -12.01 -1.90 -18.24
C GLU A 121 -10.92 -2.97 -18.20
N ILE A 122 -10.48 -3.37 -17.00
CA ILE A 122 -9.32 -4.26 -16.83
C ILE A 122 -9.58 -5.47 -15.94
N ALA A 123 -10.77 -5.62 -15.38
CA ALA A 123 -11.04 -6.71 -14.44
C ALA A 123 -12.14 -7.65 -14.89
N LYS A 124 -11.96 -8.92 -14.55
CA LYS A 124 -13.00 -9.95 -14.64
C LYS A 124 -13.97 -9.80 -13.47
N GLY A 125 -15.20 -10.31 -13.64
CA GLY A 125 -16.20 -10.29 -12.58
C GLY A 125 -16.89 -8.94 -12.39
N ARG A 126 -17.53 -8.43 -13.44
CA ARG A 126 -18.19 -7.12 -13.45
C ARG A 126 -19.17 -6.87 -12.31
N ASP A 127 -19.77 -7.95 -11.75
CA ASP A 127 -20.74 -7.87 -10.67
C ASP A 127 -20.10 -7.77 -9.28
N LEU A 128 -18.78 -8.03 -9.15
CA LEU A 128 -18.08 -8.02 -7.87
C LEU A 128 -18.26 -6.73 -7.07
N PRO A 129 -18.14 -5.51 -7.68
CA PRO A 129 -18.33 -4.28 -6.94
C PRO A 129 -19.72 -4.14 -6.32
N ALA A 130 -20.76 -4.57 -7.02
CA ALA A 130 -22.15 -4.56 -6.52
C ALA A 130 -22.31 -5.56 -5.37
N ILE A 131 -21.86 -6.81 -5.56
CA ILE A 131 -21.92 -7.87 -4.55
C ILE A 131 -21.24 -7.44 -3.24
N VAL A 132 -20.09 -6.81 -3.33
CA VAL A 132 -19.36 -6.31 -2.15
C VAL A 132 -20.10 -5.12 -1.51
N ALA A 133 -20.60 -4.18 -2.32
CA ALA A 133 -21.32 -3.00 -1.82
C ALA A 133 -22.62 -3.35 -1.08
N GLU A 134 -23.32 -4.43 -1.47
CA GLU A 134 -24.55 -4.92 -0.85
C GLU A 134 -24.34 -5.48 0.57
N GLN A 135 -23.09 -5.85 0.93
CA GLN A 135 -22.81 -6.41 2.26
C GLN A 135 -22.85 -5.33 3.34
N ASP A 136 -23.54 -5.59 4.46
CA ASP A 136 -23.75 -4.61 5.53
C ASP A 136 -22.51 -4.35 6.38
N GLN A 137 -21.73 -5.37 6.66
CA GLN A 137 -20.57 -5.27 7.54
C GLN A 137 -19.26 -5.35 6.75
N PHE A 138 -18.24 -4.66 7.24
CA PHE A 138 -16.91 -4.67 6.62
C PHE A 138 -16.32 -6.10 6.48
N MET A 139 -16.55 -6.96 7.48
CA MET A 139 -16.08 -8.35 7.43
C MET A 139 -16.82 -9.17 6.38
N ASP A 140 -18.12 -8.92 6.17
CA ASP A 140 -18.91 -9.62 5.13
C ASP A 140 -18.47 -9.16 3.73
N GLN A 141 -18.13 -7.88 3.58
CA GLN A 141 -17.52 -7.34 2.34
C GLN A 141 -16.20 -8.05 2.02
N ILE A 142 -15.34 -8.24 3.03
CA ILE A 142 -14.10 -9.01 2.88
C ILE A 142 -14.41 -10.44 2.46
N GLY A 143 -15.38 -11.08 3.10
CA GLY A 143 -15.82 -12.44 2.76
C GLY A 143 -16.28 -12.57 1.31
N ALA A 144 -17.14 -11.65 0.86
CA ALA A 144 -17.65 -11.61 -0.51
C ALA A 144 -16.52 -11.41 -1.54
N PHE A 145 -15.59 -10.47 -1.26
CA PHE A 145 -14.41 -10.27 -2.10
C PHE A 145 -13.53 -11.53 -2.14
N MET A 146 -13.21 -12.12 -1.00
CA MET A 146 -12.35 -13.30 -0.93
C MET A 146 -12.95 -14.52 -1.63
N GLN A 147 -14.28 -14.71 -1.55
CA GLN A 147 -14.97 -15.77 -2.28
C GLN A 147 -14.79 -15.64 -3.80
N PHE A 148 -14.86 -14.42 -4.33
CA PHE A 148 -14.56 -14.15 -5.72
C PHE A 148 -13.05 -14.32 -6.01
N TYR A 149 -12.20 -13.68 -5.21
CA TYR A 149 -10.77 -13.63 -5.41
C TYR A 149 -10.12 -15.00 -5.50
N LEU A 150 -10.48 -15.92 -4.59
CA LEU A 150 -9.90 -17.26 -4.53
C LEU A 150 -10.20 -18.11 -5.76
N LYS A 151 -11.21 -17.79 -6.55
CA LYS A 151 -11.49 -18.47 -7.84
C LYS A 151 -10.41 -18.16 -8.90
N TYR A 152 -9.79 -16.99 -8.80
CA TYR A 152 -8.75 -16.53 -9.73
C TYR A 152 -7.35 -16.58 -9.12
N TYR A 153 -7.25 -16.81 -7.80
CA TYR A 153 -5.97 -16.87 -7.13
C TYR A 153 -5.20 -18.12 -7.57
N GLU A 154 -4.05 -17.89 -8.20
CA GLU A 154 -3.10 -18.93 -8.56
C GLU A 154 -1.86 -18.78 -7.70
N LYS A 155 -1.51 -19.85 -6.94
CA LYS A 155 -0.27 -19.87 -6.14
C LYS A 155 0.98 -19.58 -6.98
N SER A 156 0.95 -19.96 -8.27
CA SER A 156 2.04 -19.68 -9.22
C SER A 156 2.23 -18.19 -9.53
N VAL A 157 1.21 -17.37 -9.32
CA VAL A 157 1.28 -15.91 -9.54
C VAL A 157 1.97 -15.22 -8.36
N TYR A 158 1.72 -15.68 -7.15
CA TYR A 158 2.42 -15.25 -5.94
C TYR A 158 3.28 -16.39 -5.41
N ASP A 159 4.35 -16.69 -6.12
CA ASP A 159 5.39 -17.60 -5.65
C ASP A 159 6.55 -16.75 -5.10
N PRO A 160 6.89 -16.88 -3.80
CA PRO A 160 8.04 -16.18 -3.21
C PRO A 160 9.37 -16.50 -3.91
N TYR A 161 9.44 -17.63 -4.61
CA TYR A 161 10.60 -18.02 -5.40
C TYR A 161 10.63 -17.45 -6.82
N ARG A 162 9.55 -16.81 -7.28
CA ARG A 162 9.63 -16.05 -8.53
C ARG A 162 10.66 -14.92 -8.37
N THR A 163 11.50 -14.77 -9.37
CA THR A 163 12.62 -13.81 -9.35
C THR A 163 12.21 -12.43 -8.86
N LYS A 164 11.11 -11.90 -9.36
CA LYS A 164 10.58 -10.60 -8.95
C LYS A 164 10.31 -10.50 -7.45
N PHE A 165 9.60 -11.47 -6.88
CA PHE A 165 9.23 -11.44 -5.47
C PHE A 165 10.41 -11.70 -4.55
N GLY A 166 11.38 -12.53 -4.99
CA GLY A 166 12.65 -12.71 -4.29
C GLY A 166 13.45 -11.41 -4.20
N LEU A 167 13.53 -10.66 -5.31
CA LEU A 167 14.19 -9.34 -5.35
C LEU A 167 13.48 -8.32 -4.45
N ILE A 168 12.14 -8.26 -4.50
CA ILE A 168 11.34 -7.38 -3.64
C ILE A 168 11.54 -7.74 -2.16
N ALA A 169 11.56 -9.03 -1.82
CA ALA A 169 11.77 -9.49 -0.44
C ALA A 169 13.13 -9.04 0.11
N GLU A 170 14.20 -9.10 -0.69
CA GLU A 170 15.52 -8.60 -0.27
C GLU A 170 15.52 -7.08 -0.05
N ILE A 171 14.82 -6.31 -0.89
CA ILE A 171 14.67 -4.86 -0.71
C ILE A 171 13.87 -4.55 0.57
N VAL A 172 12.79 -5.30 0.83
CA VAL A 172 11.97 -5.14 2.06
C VAL A 172 12.80 -5.45 3.31
N LYS A 173 13.55 -6.56 3.32
CA LYS A 173 14.45 -6.96 4.42
C LYS A 173 15.52 -5.92 4.71
N ALA A 174 16.01 -5.25 3.66
CA ALA A 174 16.97 -4.16 3.76
C ALA A 174 16.33 -2.79 4.07
N TYR A 175 15.03 -2.75 4.40
CA TYR A 175 14.29 -1.50 4.67
C TYR A 175 14.34 -0.49 3.52
N GLY A 176 14.51 -0.95 2.27
CA GLY A 176 14.73 -0.10 1.10
C GLY A 176 16.14 0.52 1.03
N ASN A 177 17.02 0.19 1.94
CA ASN A 177 18.41 0.67 1.97
C ASN A 177 19.36 -0.40 1.40
N ILE A 178 19.25 -0.63 0.10
CA ILE A 178 20.11 -1.58 -0.62
C ILE A 178 20.49 -1.00 -1.99
N ARG A 179 21.74 -1.16 -2.36
CA ARG A 179 22.22 -0.83 -3.69
C ARG A 179 21.95 -1.99 -4.64
N VAL A 180 21.80 -1.71 -5.93
CA VAL A 180 21.53 -2.76 -6.93
C VAL A 180 22.69 -3.74 -7.05
N GLU A 181 23.93 -3.30 -6.83
CA GLU A 181 25.12 -4.14 -6.81
C GLU A 181 25.05 -5.14 -5.65
N GLU A 182 24.66 -4.68 -4.45
CA GLU A 182 24.48 -5.53 -3.28
C GLU A 182 23.29 -6.49 -3.46
N LEU A 183 22.20 -6.03 -4.09
CA LEU A 183 21.08 -6.90 -4.45
C LEU A 183 21.52 -8.00 -5.43
N SER A 184 22.40 -7.66 -6.39
CA SER A 184 23.03 -8.59 -7.33
C SER A 184 23.84 -9.67 -6.59
N GLU A 185 24.68 -9.27 -5.64
CA GLU A 185 25.49 -10.18 -4.82
C GLU A 185 24.62 -11.13 -3.97
N ARG A 186 23.57 -10.61 -3.33
CA ARG A 186 22.67 -11.40 -2.47
C ARG A 186 21.83 -12.41 -3.24
N THR A 187 21.49 -12.11 -4.49
CA THR A 187 20.54 -12.91 -5.27
C THR A 187 21.21 -13.72 -6.37
N ASN A 188 22.50 -13.53 -6.63
CA ASN A 188 23.27 -14.12 -7.74
C ASN A 188 22.71 -13.78 -9.15
N TYR A 189 21.94 -12.70 -9.28
CA TYR A 189 21.51 -12.17 -10.55
C TYR A 189 22.39 -10.97 -10.96
N SER A 190 22.68 -10.82 -12.26
CA SER A 190 23.40 -9.64 -12.71
C SER A 190 22.57 -8.36 -12.54
N VAL A 191 23.23 -7.22 -12.32
CA VAL A 191 22.59 -5.90 -12.22
C VAL A 191 21.68 -5.65 -13.44
N SER A 192 22.17 -5.93 -14.65
CA SER A 192 21.39 -5.77 -15.88
C SER A 192 20.12 -6.63 -15.93
N TYR A 193 20.18 -7.85 -15.38
CA TYR A 193 19.01 -8.73 -15.30
C TYR A 193 18.00 -8.21 -14.27
N ILE A 194 18.46 -7.72 -13.11
CA ILE A 194 17.62 -7.10 -12.08
C ILE A 194 16.90 -5.88 -12.65
N ASP A 195 17.63 -4.98 -13.33
CA ASP A 195 17.05 -3.80 -13.98
C ASP A 195 15.97 -4.19 -15.00
N LYS A 196 16.25 -5.22 -15.82
CA LYS A 196 15.29 -5.73 -16.81
C LYS A 196 14.00 -6.25 -16.15
N ILE A 197 14.12 -7.05 -15.08
CA ILE A 197 12.95 -7.57 -14.33
C ILE A 197 12.14 -6.41 -13.76
N PHE A 198 12.77 -5.44 -13.10
CA PHE A 198 12.07 -4.31 -12.52
C PHE A 198 11.38 -3.45 -13.56
N LEU A 199 12.05 -3.09 -14.64
CA LEU A 199 11.45 -2.27 -15.69
C LEU A 199 10.32 -3.00 -16.43
N HIS A 200 10.45 -4.31 -16.65
CA HIS A 200 9.46 -5.09 -17.39
C HIS A 200 8.24 -5.48 -16.52
N GLU A 201 8.47 -5.87 -15.25
CA GLU A 201 7.41 -6.42 -14.42
C GLU A 201 6.84 -5.44 -13.39
N ILE A 202 7.58 -4.38 -13.04
CA ILE A 202 7.18 -3.37 -12.05
C ILE A 202 7.04 -1.98 -12.69
N GLY A 203 7.79 -1.74 -13.79
CA GLY A 203 7.73 -0.51 -14.56
C GLY A 203 8.63 0.61 -14.05
N ILE A 204 9.40 0.38 -12.97
CA ILE A 204 10.36 1.35 -12.41
C ILE A 204 11.68 0.67 -12.08
N SER A 205 12.75 1.47 -11.92
CA SER A 205 14.05 0.91 -11.57
C SER A 205 14.09 0.33 -10.16
N PRO A 206 14.95 -0.64 -9.87
CA PRO A 206 15.15 -1.18 -8.50
C PRO A 206 15.45 -0.07 -7.49
N LYS A 207 16.27 0.91 -7.88
CA LYS A 207 16.60 2.07 -7.03
C LYS A 207 15.36 2.91 -6.70
N SER A 208 14.51 3.20 -7.68
CA SER A 208 13.27 3.98 -7.45
C SER A 208 12.34 3.22 -6.53
N PHE A 209 12.18 1.91 -6.73
CA PHE A 209 11.36 1.06 -5.89
C PHE A 209 11.90 0.98 -4.45
N SER A 210 13.22 0.79 -4.28
CA SER A 210 13.88 0.80 -2.96
C SER A 210 13.66 2.11 -2.21
N ASN A 211 13.77 3.26 -2.89
CA ASN A 211 13.51 4.56 -2.28
C ASN A 211 12.05 4.73 -1.83
N ILE A 212 11.08 4.22 -2.61
CA ILE A 212 9.65 4.21 -2.23
C ILE A 212 9.45 3.36 -0.97
N LEU A 213 10.03 2.16 -0.92
CA LEU A 213 9.92 1.29 0.26
C LEU A 213 10.63 1.88 1.47
N ARG A 214 11.79 2.52 1.32
CA ARG A 214 12.47 3.25 2.40
C ARG A 214 11.61 4.37 2.96
N PHE A 215 10.94 5.13 2.10
CA PHE A 215 9.97 6.14 2.52
C PHE A 215 8.81 5.52 3.31
N GLN A 216 8.26 4.41 2.88
CA GLN A 216 7.21 3.69 3.62
C GLN A 216 7.69 3.20 4.99
N TRP A 217 8.92 2.71 5.10
CA TRP A 217 9.53 2.38 6.38
C TRP A 217 9.70 3.61 7.28
N THR A 218 10.05 4.76 6.69
CA THR A 218 10.09 6.03 7.41
C THR A 218 8.73 6.38 8.01
N LEU A 219 7.64 6.28 7.22
CA LEU A 219 6.29 6.48 7.73
C LEU A 219 5.94 5.51 8.86
N ASN A 220 6.34 4.24 8.73
CA ASN A 220 6.11 3.25 9.78
C ASN A 220 6.80 3.61 11.09
N LYS A 221 8.05 4.11 11.04
CA LYS A 221 8.79 4.55 12.22
C LYS A 221 8.23 5.85 12.83
N MET A 222 7.68 6.75 12.03
CA MET A 222 7.16 8.03 12.49
C MET A 222 5.79 7.94 13.20
N VAL A 223 4.97 6.95 12.88
CA VAL A 223 3.57 6.84 13.37
C VAL A 223 3.44 5.97 14.64
N VAL A 224 4.53 5.62 15.30
CA VAL A 224 4.51 4.60 16.38
C VAL A 224 3.91 5.08 17.70
N SER A 225 3.88 6.37 18.02
CA SER A 225 3.23 6.84 19.27
C SER A 225 2.99 8.34 19.30
N PRO A 226 1.76 8.81 19.64
CA PRO A 226 1.48 10.25 19.82
C PRO A 226 2.28 10.90 20.94
N GLU A 227 2.64 10.10 21.96
CA GLU A 227 3.30 10.58 23.18
C GLU A 227 4.83 10.62 23.07
N LYS A 228 5.43 9.96 22.07
CA LYS A 228 6.88 9.91 21.89
C LYS A 228 7.31 10.90 20.81
N ARG A 229 8.23 11.78 21.19
CA ARG A 229 8.93 12.66 20.25
C ARG A 229 9.63 11.79 19.20
N VAL A 230 9.38 12.07 17.91
CA VAL A 230 10.02 11.35 16.80
C VAL A 230 11.53 11.55 16.86
N ASP A 231 12.27 10.46 16.98
CA ASP A 231 13.73 10.49 16.91
C ASP A 231 14.18 10.39 15.44
N TYR A 232 14.35 11.55 14.82
CA TYR A 232 14.81 11.63 13.43
C TYR A 232 16.22 11.09 13.24
N ASN A 233 17.11 11.20 14.25
CA ASN A 233 18.47 10.70 14.13
C ASN A 233 18.50 9.18 14.05
N SER A 234 17.69 8.49 14.87
CA SER A 234 17.53 7.05 14.77
C SER A 234 16.94 6.64 13.40
N ILE A 235 15.92 7.34 12.90
CA ILE A 235 15.34 7.06 11.58
C ILE A 235 16.40 7.20 10.48
N ILE A 236 17.21 8.28 10.50
CA ILE A 236 18.26 8.54 9.51
C ILE A 236 19.30 7.42 9.53
N ALA A 237 19.78 7.04 10.72
CA ALA A 237 20.76 5.97 10.88
C ALA A 237 20.23 4.60 10.45
N ASP A 238 19.05 4.21 10.94
CA ASP A 238 18.47 2.88 10.72
C ASP A 238 18.05 2.64 9.25
N LEU A 239 17.60 3.69 8.55
CA LEU A 239 17.13 3.59 7.17
C LEU A 239 18.20 4.04 6.14
N GLY A 240 19.42 4.34 6.59
CA GLY A 240 20.57 4.62 5.73
C GLY A 240 20.44 5.89 4.91
N TYR A 241 19.83 6.93 5.47
CA TYR A 241 19.93 8.26 4.87
C TYR A 241 21.33 8.83 5.13
N TYR A 242 21.88 9.48 4.12
CA TYR A 242 23.25 10.01 4.21
C TYR A 242 23.39 11.08 5.30
N ASP A 243 22.44 12.02 5.35
CA ASP A 243 22.36 13.09 6.33
C ASP A 243 20.91 13.57 6.51
N GLN A 244 20.70 14.51 7.42
CA GLN A 244 19.40 15.11 7.68
C GLN A 244 18.83 15.85 6.45
N SER A 245 19.67 16.49 5.66
CA SER A 245 19.25 17.23 4.46
C SER A 245 18.75 16.28 3.38
N HIS A 246 19.42 15.13 3.20
CA HIS A 246 18.99 14.06 2.30
C HIS A 246 17.63 13.48 2.74
N PHE A 247 17.50 13.17 4.04
CA PHE A 247 16.26 12.68 4.63
C PHE A 247 15.10 13.65 4.38
N ILE A 248 15.25 14.94 4.70
CA ILE A 248 14.20 15.96 4.52
C ILE A 248 13.80 16.10 3.04
N ARG A 249 14.78 16.12 2.12
CA ARG A 249 14.52 16.23 0.68
C ARG A 249 13.74 15.04 0.16
N GLU A 250 14.16 13.81 0.50
CA GLU A 250 13.49 12.59 0.05
C GLU A 250 12.09 12.47 0.66
N PHE A 251 11.95 12.75 1.95
CA PHE A 251 10.65 12.75 2.62
C PHE A 251 9.68 13.76 1.97
N LYS A 252 10.14 14.99 1.71
CA LYS A 252 9.34 16.03 1.05
C LYS A 252 8.96 15.65 -0.39
N LYS A 253 9.84 14.96 -1.11
CA LYS A 253 9.56 14.44 -2.45
C LYS A 253 8.34 13.51 -2.45
N TYR A 254 8.27 12.59 -1.48
CA TYR A 254 7.24 11.54 -1.44
C TYR A 254 6.01 11.87 -0.59
N SER A 255 6.04 12.93 0.24
CA SER A 255 4.89 13.34 1.08
C SER A 255 4.33 14.71 0.77
N LYS A 256 5.06 15.57 0.02
CA LYS A 256 4.85 17.03 -0.14
C LYS A 256 5.09 17.84 1.15
N TYR A 257 5.37 17.22 2.27
CA TYR A 257 5.59 17.86 3.56
C TYR A 257 7.02 17.67 4.06
N THR A 258 7.49 18.57 4.90
CA THR A 258 8.66 18.25 5.74
C THR A 258 8.26 17.26 6.83
N PRO A 259 9.20 16.44 7.38
CA PRO A 259 8.89 15.49 8.44
C PRO A 259 8.15 16.12 9.63
N SER A 260 8.59 17.29 10.09
CA SER A 260 7.97 17.98 11.23
C SER A 260 6.55 18.48 10.90
N LYS A 261 6.35 19.05 9.69
CA LYS A 261 5.02 19.48 9.26
C LYS A 261 4.07 18.31 9.09
N TYR A 262 4.57 17.20 8.54
CA TYR A 262 3.78 15.97 8.39
C TYR A 262 3.27 15.45 9.73
N ILE A 263 4.14 15.37 10.75
CA ILE A 263 3.76 14.95 12.10
C ILE A 263 2.74 15.92 12.71
N ALA A 264 2.96 17.23 12.58
CA ALA A 264 2.02 18.22 13.09
C ALA A 264 0.62 18.09 12.46
N GLU A 265 0.53 17.85 11.15
CA GLU A 265 -0.75 17.61 10.45
C GLU A 265 -1.46 16.35 10.96
N LEU A 266 -0.75 15.23 11.12
CA LEU A 266 -1.33 13.99 11.62
C LEU A 266 -1.86 14.14 13.06
N PHE A 267 -1.12 14.85 13.92
CA PHE A 267 -1.59 15.11 15.29
C PHE A 267 -2.80 16.03 15.32
N HIS A 268 -2.77 17.11 14.55
CA HIS A 268 -3.88 18.05 14.48
C HIS A 268 -5.20 17.38 14.03
N LYS A 269 -5.09 16.36 13.18
CA LYS A 269 -6.25 15.64 12.62
C LYS A 269 -6.61 14.36 13.37
N ASP A 270 -6.00 14.14 14.52
CA ASP A 270 -6.33 13.02 15.43
C ASP A 270 -6.22 11.63 14.76
N TYR A 271 -5.17 11.44 13.97
CA TYR A 271 -4.93 10.27 13.12
C TYR A 271 -5.12 8.93 13.86
N ASN A 272 -4.55 8.80 15.07
CA ASN A 272 -4.56 7.52 15.79
C ASN A 272 -5.95 7.12 16.27
N ASN A 273 -6.80 8.07 16.64
CA ASN A 273 -8.16 7.79 17.08
C ASN A 273 -9.11 7.45 15.92
N ARG A 274 -8.71 7.79 14.69
CA ARG A 274 -9.49 7.45 13.48
C ARG A 274 -9.17 6.06 12.94
N LEU A 275 -7.99 5.52 13.21
CA LEU A 275 -7.53 4.25 12.70
C LEU A 275 -8.00 3.09 13.58
N VAL A 276 -8.94 2.29 13.07
CA VAL A 276 -9.45 1.08 13.71
C VAL A 276 -8.84 -0.14 13.04
N ILE A 277 -7.86 -0.78 13.72
CA ILE A 277 -7.22 -1.99 13.20
C ILE A 277 -7.99 -3.22 13.74
N LEU A 278 -8.56 -3.98 12.80
CA LEU A 278 -9.18 -5.27 13.09
C LEU A 278 -8.15 -6.37 12.88
N THR A 279 -8.09 -7.30 13.83
CA THR A 279 -7.24 -8.50 13.74
C THR A 279 -8.11 -9.73 13.61
N ALA A 280 -7.59 -10.77 12.94
CA ALA A 280 -8.25 -12.07 12.97
C ALA A 280 -8.42 -12.52 14.43
N PRO A 281 -9.54 -13.17 14.79
CA PRO A 281 -9.66 -13.78 16.10
C PRO A 281 -8.50 -14.76 16.28
N THR A 282 -7.73 -14.60 17.35
CA THR A 282 -6.70 -15.56 17.72
C THR A 282 -7.41 -16.84 18.13
N HIS A 283 -7.54 -17.79 17.20
CA HIS A 283 -7.83 -19.15 17.58
C HIS A 283 -6.60 -19.66 18.33
N ASN A 284 -6.68 -19.75 19.65
CA ASN A 284 -5.78 -20.56 20.43
C ASN A 284 -5.93 -21.99 19.91
N ILE A 285 -4.93 -22.43 19.12
CA ILE A 285 -4.74 -23.84 18.78
C ILE A 285 -3.98 -24.51 19.93
#